data_64fdbac991ce3749d7f4edbc9cb8be82
#
_entry.id   64fdbac991ce3749d7f4edbc9cb8be82
#
_cell.length_a   1.000
_cell.length_b   1.000
_cell.length_c   1.000
_cell.angle_alpha   90.00
_cell.angle_beta   90.00
_cell.angle_gamma   90.00
#
_symmetry.space_group_name_H-M   'P 1'
#
loop_
_entity.id
_entity.type
_entity.pdbx_description
1 polymer ?
#
loop_
_entity_poly.entity_id
_entity_poly.type
_entity_poly.pdbx_seq_one_letter_code
_entity_poly.pdbx_strand_id
1 'polypeptide(L)'
;MGHSVRCLALYKMTSVVFEKAGMEFELMYTDKLIKKIEPIAMNALKSAGSSKEFSNITIEANIRGLQREIELNIGSVERTWERCGDIFD
;
A
#
# COMPACT_ATOMS: atom_id res chain seq x y z
N MET A 1 -3.32 3.55 -12.98
CA MET A 1 -3.38 2.23 -12.34
C MET A 1 -2.35 2.07 -11.21
N GLY A 2 -1.10 2.43 -11.44
CA GLY A 2 -0.02 2.13 -10.52
C GLY A 2 -0.09 2.79 -9.14
N HIS A 3 -0.61 4.01 -9.04
CA HIS A 3 -0.57 4.76 -7.78
C HIS A 3 -1.46 4.14 -6.68
N SER A 4 -2.70 3.81 -7.00
CA SER A 4 -3.61 3.24 -5.99
C SER A 4 -3.15 1.87 -5.50
N VAL A 5 -2.66 1.02 -6.41
CA VAL A 5 -2.15 -0.31 -6.06
C VAL A 5 -0.89 -0.20 -5.20
N ARG A 6 0.05 0.67 -5.60
CA ARG A 6 1.29 0.88 -4.86
C ARG A 6 1.03 1.49 -3.49
N CYS A 7 0.14 2.47 -3.39
CA CYS A 7 -0.23 3.08 -2.11
C CYS A 7 -0.93 2.08 -1.19
N LEU A 8 -1.83 1.27 -1.72
CA LEU A 8 -2.47 0.21 -0.95
C LEU A 8 -1.43 -0.77 -0.39
N ALA A 9 -0.49 -1.20 -1.23
CA ALA A 9 0.59 -2.10 -0.80
C ALA A 9 1.44 -1.46 0.30
N LEU A 10 1.79 -0.18 0.14
CA LEU A 10 2.57 0.55 1.13
C LEU A 10 1.85 0.60 2.48
N TYR A 11 0.57 0.96 2.50
CA TYR A 11 -0.17 1.05 3.75
C TYR A 11 -0.40 -0.32 4.39
N LYS A 12 -0.63 -1.37 3.61
CA LYS A 12 -0.72 -2.73 4.15
C LYS A 12 0.59 -3.18 4.79
N MET A 13 1.71 -2.87 4.15
CA MET A 13 3.03 -3.19 4.69
C MET A 13 3.29 -2.42 5.99
N THR A 14 3.04 -1.12 6.00
CA THR A 14 3.29 -0.28 7.18
C THR A 14 2.34 -0.59 8.33
N SER A 15 1.10 -0.99 8.04
CA SER A 15 0.16 -1.38 9.09
C SER A 15 0.66 -2.58 9.91
N VAL A 16 1.29 -3.54 9.26
CA VAL A 16 1.90 -4.69 9.94
C VAL A 16 3.03 -4.23 10.86
N VAL A 17 3.87 -3.31 10.39
CA VAL A 17 4.97 -2.75 11.18
C VAL A 17 4.42 -2.00 12.40
N PHE A 18 3.41 -1.16 12.21
CA PHE A 18 2.80 -0.38 13.29
C PHE A 18 2.13 -1.27 14.33
N GLU A 19 1.46 -2.34 13.88
CA GLU A 19 0.85 -3.31 14.76
C GLU A 19 1.89 -3.99 15.66
N LYS A 20 2.99 -4.45 15.07
CA LYS A 20 4.08 -5.10 15.81
C LYS A 20 4.79 -4.16 16.76
N ALA A 21 4.87 -2.88 16.42
CA ALA A 21 5.51 -1.86 17.25
C ALA A 21 4.58 -1.28 18.32
N GLY A 22 3.29 -1.66 18.32
CA GLY A 22 2.31 -1.13 19.26
C GLY A 22 1.93 0.33 19.00
N MET A 23 2.11 0.80 17.78
CA MET A 23 1.82 2.19 17.39
C MET A 23 0.35 2.32 16.97
N GLU A 24 -0.53 2.43 17.94
CA GLU A 24 -1.99 2.39 17.72
C GLU A 24 -2.51 3.53 16.86
N PHE A 25 -2.03 4.75 17.04
CA PHE A 25 -2.46 5.91 16.24
C PHE A 25 -2.12 5.73 14.76
N GLU A 26 -0.89 5.33 14.49
CA GLU A 26 -0.41 5.11 13.14
C GLU A 26 -1.14 3.93 12.50
N LEU A 27 -1.43 2.89 13.27
CA LEU A 27 -2.20 1.74 12.79
C LEU A 27 -3.62 2.15 12.41
N MET A 28 -4.31 2.93 13.24
CA MET A 28 -5.64 3.43 12.95
C MET A 28 -5.64 4.30 11.69
N TYR A 29 -4.63 5.15 11.52
CA TYR A 29 -4.47 6.01 10.36
C TYR A 29 -4.30 5.19 9.08
N THR A 30 -3.41 4.20 9.11
CA THR A 30 -3.18 3.35 7.92
C THR A 30 -4.39 2.48 7.61
N ASP A 31 -5.06 1.93 8.62
CA ASP A 31 -6.27 1.13 8.41
C ASP A 31 -7.39 1.96 7.76
N LYS A 32 -7.54 3.20 8.16
CA LYS A 32 -8.51 4.12 7.55
C LYS A 32 -8.18 4.38 6.09
N LEU A 33 -6.91 4.59 5.76
CA LEU A 33 -6.47 4.80 4.40
C LEU A 33 -6.61 3.54 3.54
N ILE A 34 -6.33 2.37 4.12
CA ILE A 34 -6.54 1.08 3.44
C ILE A 34 -8.00 0.93 3.03
N LYS A 35 -8.93 1.18 3.94
CA LYS A 35 -10.36 1.09 3.64
C LYS A 35 -10.79 2.05 2.53
N LYS A 36 -10.18 3.22 2.47
CA LYS A 36 -10.47 4.22 1.45
C LYS A 36 -9.89 3.82 0.09
N ILE A 37 -8.68 3.32 0.06
CA ILE A 37 -7.91 3.07 -1.17
C ILE A 37 -8.21 1.69 -1.77
N GLU A 38 -8.49 0.68 -0.94
CA GLU A 38 -8.70 -0.70 -1.40
C GLU A 38 -9.73 -0.81 -2.52
N PRO A 39 -10.94 -0.20 -2.42
CA PRO A 39 -11.90 -0.26 -3.51
C PRO A 39 -11.38 0.39 -4.80
N ILE A 40 -10.64 1.48 -4.68
CA ILE A 40 -10.06 2.19 -5.82
C ILE A 40 -9.03 1.31 -6.52
N ALA A 41 -8.13 0.70 -5.75
CA ALA A 41 -7.10 -0.18 -6.28
C ALA A 41 -7.68 -1.43 -6.91
N MET A 42 -8.66 -2.05 -6.27
CA MET A 42 -9.32 -3.26 -6.80
C MET A 42 -10.10 -2.97 -8.07
N ASN A 43 -10.76 -1.81 -8.16
CA ASN A 43 -11.43 -1.38 -9.38
C ASN A 43 -10.45 -1.14 -10.52
N ALA A 44 -9.31 -0.52 -10.24
CA ALA A 44 -8.28 -0.29 -11.24
C ALA A 44 -7.75 -1.61 -11.82
N LEU A 45 -7.50 -2.59 -10.95
CA LEU A 45 -7.04 -3.91 -11.37
C LEU A 45 -8.12 -4.66 -12.16
N LYS A 46 -9.36 -4.59 -11.72
CA LYS A 46 -10.49 -5.20 -12.42
C LYS A 46 -10.67 -4.60 -13.81
N SER A 47 -10.57 -3.29 -13.93
CA SER A 47 -10.65 -2.59 -15.22
C SER A 47 -9.51 -2.99 -16.16
N ALA A 48 -8.36 -3.38 -15.62
CA ALA A 48 -7.23 -3.90 -16.40
C ALA A 48 -7.37 -5.38 -16.74
N GLY A 49 -8.48 -6.03 -16.38
CA GLY A 49 -8.74 -7.43 -16.70
C GLY A 49 -8.24 -8.43 -15.67
N SER A 50 -7.80 -7.99 -14.50
CA SER A 50 -7.32 -8.90 -13.46
C SER A 50 -8.45 -9.57 -12.72
N SER A 51 -8.31 -10.89 -12.46
CA SER A 51 -9.20 -11.60 -11.55
C SER A 51 -8.91 -11.15 -10.11
N LYS A 52 -9.82 -11.50 -9.18
CA LYS A 52 -9.63 -11.19 -7.76
C LYS A 52 -8.33 -11.85 -7.21
N GLU A 53 -8.09 -13.11 -7.60
CA GLU A 53 -6.88 -13.83 -7.17
C GLU A 53 -5.61 -13.18 -7.72
N PHE A 54 -5.62 -12.83 -9.01
CA PHE A 54 -4.48 -12.17 -9.65
C PHE A 54 -4.24 -10.79 -9.05
N SER A 55 -5.32 -10.07 -8.72
CA SER A 55 -5.22 -8.76 -8.05
C SER A 55 -4.53 -8.87 -6.70
N ASN A 56 -4.87 -9.88 -5.89
CA ASN A 56 -4.23 -10.12 -4.61
C ASN A 56 -2.75 -10.46 -4.76
N ILE A 57 -2.40 -11.28 -5.76
CA ILE A 57 -1.00 -11.60 -6.08
C ILE A 57 -0.22 -10.33 -6.46
N THR A 58 -0.84 -9.46 -7.25
CA THR A 58 -0.23 -8.19 -7.67
C THR A 58 0.05 -7.29 -6.46
N ILE A 59 -0.90 -7.17 -5.54
CA ILE A 59 -0.72 -6.38 -4.33
C ILE A 59 0.41 -6.96 -3.47
N GLU A 60 0.45 -8.27 -3.26
CA GLU A 60 1.52 -8.92 -2.52
C GLU A 60 2.89 -8.72 -3.16
N ALA A 61 2.96 -8.80 -4.49
CA ALA A 61 4.20 -8.55 -5.22
C ALA A 61 4.69 -7.11 -5.00
N ASN A 62 3.78 -6.14 -4.98
CA ASN A 62 4.12 -4.76 -4.66
C ASN A 62 4.63 -4.60 -3.23
N ILE A 63 4.02 -5.31 -2.27
CA ILE A 63 4.48 -5.31 -0.88
C ILE A 63 5.93 -5.81 -0.79
N ARG A 64 6.23 -6.93 -1.45
CA ARG A 64 7.59 -7.47 -1.47
C ARG A 64 8.58 -6.52 -2.13
N GLY A 65 8.17 -5.86 -3.21
CA GLY A 65 8.99 -4.85 -3.87
C GLY A 65 9.31 -3.68 -2.95
N LEU A 66 8.34 -3.20 -2.19
CA LEU A 66 8.54 -2.12 -1.22
C LEU A 66 9.43 -2.55 -0.07
N GLN A 67 9.29 -3.78 0.42
CA GLN A 67 10.18 -4.33 1.45
C GLN A 67 11.63 -4.35 0.99
N ARG A 68 11.86 -4.73 -0.26
CA ARG A 68 13.20 -4.70 -0.87
C ARG A 68 13.72 -3.28 -1.01
N GLU A 69 12.86 -2.33 -1.40
CA GLU A 69 13.24 -0.92 -1.49
C GLU A 69 13.67 -0.36 -0.14
N ILE A 70 13.02 -0.74 0.95
CA ILE A 70 13.39 -0.32 2.30
C ILE A 70 14.83 -0.79 2.61
N GLU A 71 15.16 -2.01 2.25
CA GLU A 71 16.50 -2.57 2.49
C GLU A 71 17.58 -1.88 1.66
N LEU A 72 17.24 -1.50 0.42
CA LEU A 72 18.21 -0.91 -0.51
C LEU A 72 18.25 0.62 -0.41
N ASN A 73 17.12 1.29 -0.25
CA ASN A 73 17.03 2.74 -0.20
C ASN A 73 15.71 3.18 0.43
N ILE A 74 15.73 3.39 1.74
CA ILE A 74 14.55 3.80 2.49
C ILE A 74 13.97 5.14 2.02
N GLY A 75 14.80 6.03 1.49
CA GLY A 75 14.35 7.33 0.97
C GLY A 75 13.35 7.19 -0.18
N SER A 76 13.45 6.15 -0.99
CA SER A 76 12.48 5.85 -2.04
C SER A 76 11.09 5.56 -1.47
N VAL A 77 11.03 4.82 -0.37
CA VAL A 77 9.77 4.47 0.30
C VAL A 77 9.17 5.70 0.98
N GLU A 78 10.01 6.55 1.59
CA GLU A 78 9.55 7.80 2.20
C GLU A 78 8.91 8.73 1.16
N ARG A 79 9.51 8.83 -0.02
CA ARG A 79 8.92 9.61 -1.13
C ARG A 79 7.60 9.04 -1.60
N THR A 80 7.47 7.73 -1.64
CA THR A 80 6.21 7.07 -1.97
C THR A 80 5.15 7.37 -0.93
N TRP A 81 5.51 7.33 0.34
CA TRP A 81 4.62 7.67 1.46
C TRP A 81 4.07 9.10 1.32
N GLU A 82 4.94 10.07 1.06
CA GLU A 82 4.55 11.46 0.88
C GLU A 82 3.62 11.63 -0.32
N ARG A 83 3.94 10.97 -1.43
CA ARG A 83 3.10 11.04 -2.64
C ARG A 83 1.73 10.43 -2.42
N CYS A 84 1.66 9.31 -1.71
CA CYS A 84 0.38 8.68 -1.38
C CYS A 84 -0.46 9.58 -0.47
N GLY A 85 0.17 10.27 0.49
CA GLY A 85 -0.50 11.24 1.33
C GLY A 85 -1.10 12.39 0.52
N ASP A 86 -0.35 12.91 -0.44
CA ASP A 86 -0.81 14.01 -1.31
C ASP A 86 -2.01 13.60 -2.17
N ILE A 87 -2.07 12.34 -2.59
CA ILE A 87 -3.14 11.86 -3.48
C ILE A 87 -4.39 11.46 -2.68
N PHE A 88 -4.24 10.77 -1.56
CA PHE A 88 -5.33 10.11 -0.86
C PHE A 88 -5.67 10.69 0.52
N ASP A 89 -4.79 11.45 1.09
CA ASP A 89 -5.03 12.10 2.38
C ASP A 89 -5.56 13.53 2.16
#